data_4ddfe7aa06c92e825fa25d78d5da4eeb
#
_entry.id   4ddfe7aa06c92e825fa25d78d5da4eeb
#
_cell.length_a   1.000
_cell.length_b   1.000
_cell.length_c   1.000
_cell.angle_alpha   90.00
_cell.angle_beta   90.00
_cell.angle_gamma   90.00
#
_symmetry.space_group_name_H-M   'P 1'
#
loop_
_entity.id
_entity.type
_entity.pdbx_description
1 polymer ?
#
loop_
_entity_poly.entity_id
_entity_poly.type
_entity_poly.pdbx_seq_one_letter_code
_entity_poly.pdbx_strand_id
1 'polypeptide(L)'
;KRSETADLRGRVALLTGGRVKIGYQAGIKLLRAGAHLIVTTRFPRDSAQRYAQEADFADWGHRLEIFGLDLRHTPSVEAFCQHLLDTRDRLDFIVNNACQTVRRPPDFYRHMMETESVALASLPSAAAALLGAYEGLRGYDMLSSGRATDLAQSAVLPVGVTHSAALSQAALLPEDLAGRGDLFPQGRLDQDLQQVDLRDRNSWRLTMAEV
;
A
#
# COMPACT_ATOMS: atom_id res chain seq x y z
N LYS A 1 -21.79 13.73 -10.66
CA LYS A 1 -21.89 13.37 -12.10
C LYS A 1 -20.52 12.90 -12.59
N ARG A 2 -20.49 11.89 -13.49
CA ARG A 2 -19.21 11.28 -13.94
C ARG A 2 -18.38 12.19 -14.83
N SER A 3 -18.99 13.18 -15.47
CA SER A 3 -18.35 14.12 -16.40
C SER A 3 -17.86 15.41 -15.74
N GLU A 4 -18.15 15.63 -14.48
CA GLU A 4 -17.68 16.82 -13.77
C GLU A 4 -16.28 16.54 -13.22
N THR A 5 -15.30 17.35 -13.63
CA THR A 5 -13.92 17.31 -13.16
C THR A 5 -13.54 18.69 -12.63
N ALA A 6 -12.85 18.68 -11.48
CA ALA A 6 -12.15 19.89 -11.01
C ALA A 6 -10.82 20.02 -11.76
N ASP A 7 -10.30 21.24 -11.87
CA ASP A 7 -8.92 21.46 -12.29
C ASP A 7 -8.02 21.44 -11.04
N LEU A 8 -7.23 20.38 -10.90
CA LEU A 8 -6.32 20.18 -9.78
C LEU A 8 -4.84 20.31 -10.19
N ARG A 9 -4.54 20.92 -11.34
CA ARG A 9 -3.16 21.13 -11.78
C ARG A 9 -2.38 21.94 -10.74
N GLY A 10 -1.18 21.48 -10.43
CA GLY A 10 -0.32 22.06 -9.41
C GLY A 10 -0.76 21.81 -7.95
N ARG A 11 -1.80 21.00 -7.73
CA ARG A 11 -2.22 20.57 -6.40
C ARG A 11 -1.58 19.22 -6.04
N VAL A 12 -1.26 19.05 -4.77
CA VAL A 12 -0.70 17.80 -4.22
C VAL A 12 -1.74 17.15 -3.32
N ALA A 13 -2.03 15.88 -3.57
CA ALA A 13 -2.98 15.08 -2.80
C ALA A 13 -2.29 13.85 -2.21
N LEU A 14 -2.55 13.57 -0.95
CA LEU A 14 -2.22 12.30 -0.28
C LEU A 14 -3.49 11.46 -0.16
N LEU A 15 -3.42 10.22 -0.65
CA LEU A 15 -4.52 9.26 -0.57
C LEU A 15 -4.06 7.99 0.14
N THR A 16 -4.67 7.69 1.28
CA THR A 16 -4.39 6.44 1.99
C THR A 16 -5.25 5.30 1.45
N GLY A 17 -4.65 4.11 1.27
CA GLY A 17 -5.37 2.93 0.79
C GLY A 17 -5.81 3.01 -0.68
N GLY A 18 -4.98 3.59 -1.55
CA GLY A 18 -5.31 3.84 -2.97
C GLY A 18 -5.15 2.64 -3.91
N ARG A 19 -4.95 1.40 -3.41
CA ARG A 19 -4.66 0.23 -4.26
C ARG A 19 -5.86 -0.34 -5.00
N VAL A 20 -7.03 -0.39 -4.39
CA VAL A 20 -8.24 -1.05 -4.91
C VAL A 20 -9.51 -0.30 -4.55
N LYS A 21 -10.61 -0.66 -5.21
CA LYS A 21 -11.97 -0.20 -4.90
C LYS A 21 -12.09 1.33 -4.88
N ILE A 22 -12.70 1.88 -3.84
CA ILE A 22 -12.99 3.32 -3.72
C ILE A 22 -11.70 4.15 -3.80
N GLY A 23 -10.66 3.75 -3.07
CA GLY A 23 -9.38 4.47 -3.07
C GLY A 23 -8.73 4.51 -4.45
N TYR A 24 -8.70 3.37 -5.16
CA TYR A 24 -8.17 3.32 -6.51
C TYR A 24 -8.93 4.25 -7.48
N GLN A 25 -10.26 4.17 -7.48
CA GLN A 25 -11.09 5.02 -8.34
C GLN A 25 -10.97 6.51 -7.99
N ALA A 26 -10.83 6.84 -6.71
CA ALA A 26 -10.57 8.21 -6.27
C ALA A 26 -9.19 8.69 -6.77
N GLY A 27 -8.17 7.86 -6.67
CA GLY A 27 -6.81 8.15 -7.16
C GLY A 27 -6.79 8.44 -8.66
N ILE A 28 -7.42 7.58 -9.47
CA ILE A 28 -7.55 7.80 -10.92
C ILE A 28 -8.25 9.13 -11.22
N LYS A 29 -9.31 9.47 -10.51
CA LYS A 29 -10.01 10.76 -10.71
C LYS A 29 -9.14 11.95 -10.35
N LEU A 30 -8.38 11.91 -9.26
CA LEU A 30 -7.47 12.97 -8.87
C LEU A 30 -6.37 13.18 -9.93
N LEU A 31 -5.80 12.09 -10.45
CA LEU A 31 -4.78 12.12 -11.50
C LEU A 31 -5.33 12.70 -12.81
N ARG A 32 -6.50 12.26 -13.24
CA ARG A 32 -7.20 12.78 -14.43
C ARG A 32 -7.61 14.24 -14.29
N ALA A 33 -7.86 14.70 -13.07
CA ALA A 33 -8.11 16.11 -12.76
C ALA A 33 -6.84 16.98 -12.70
N GLY A 34 -5.66 16.39 -12.82
CA GLY A 34 -4.38 17.11 -12.91
C GLY A 34 -3.55 17.13 -11.63
N ALA A 35 -4.00 16.53 -10.53
CA ALA A 35 -3.26 16.52 -9.28
C ALA A 35 -1.94 15.73 -9.36
N HIS A 36 -0.95 16.14 -8.59
CA HIS A 36 0.13 15.27 -8.14
C HIS A 36 -0.41 14.39 -7.01
N LEU A 37 -0.31 13.09 -7.16
CA LEU A 37 -0.91 12.14 -6.22
C LEU A 37 0.16 11.30 -5.54
N ILE A 38 0.09 11.27 -4.23
CA ILE A 38 0.86 10.38 -3.37
C ILE A 38 -0.11 9.33 -2.83
N VAL A 39 0.12 8.08 -3.15
CA VAL A 39 -0.69 6.93 -2.68
C VAL A 39 0.08 6.16 -1.63
N THR A 40 -0.56 5.85 -0.50
CA THR A 40 -0.03 4.88 0.44
C THR A 40 -0.83 3.59 0.43
N THR A 41 -0.13 2.47 0.55
CA THR A 41 -0.72 1.13 0.59
C THR A 41 0.21 0.14 1.27
N ARG A 42 -0.32 -0.95 1.83
CA ARG A 42 0.50 -2.05 2.33
C ARG A 42 1.19 -2.86 1.22
N PHE A 43 0.65 -2.79 -0.01
CA PHE A 43 1.10 -3.59 -1.16
C PHE A 43 1.47 -2.66 -2.32
N PRO A 44 2.65 -2.03 -2.25
CA PRO A 44 3.04 -0.99 -3.21
C PRO A 44 3.34 -1.53 -4.61
N ARG A 45 3.90 -2.75 -4.74
CA ARG A 45 4.24 -3.31 -6.06
C ARG A 45 2.99 -3.72 -6.85
N ASP A 46 2.04 -4.39 -6.20
CA ASP A 46 0.73 -4.67 -6.81
C ASP A 46 0.00 -3.37 -7.20
N SER A 47 0.03 -2.37 -6.33
CA SER A 47 -0.57 -1.07 -6.63
C SER A 47 0.08 -0.41 -7.85
N ALA A 48 1.41 -0.39 -7.92
CA ALA A 48 2.14 0.21 -9.03
C ALA A 48 1.81 -0.47 -10.37
N GLN A 49 1.74 -1.79 -10.39
CA GLN A 49 1.35 -2.54 -11.59
C GLN A 49 -0.08 -2.23 -12.02
N ARG A 50 -1.03 -2.09 -11.09
CA ARG A 50 -2.43 -1.74 -11.40
C ARG A 50 -2.54 -0.36 -12.05
N TYR A 51 -1.90 0.64 -11.48
CA TYR A 51 -1.90 1.99 -12.05
C TYR A 51 -1.20 2.04 -13.41
N ALA A 52 -0.07 1.34 -13.57
CA ALA A 52 0.68 1.29 -14.82
C ALA A 52 -0.07 0.59 -15.98
N GLN A 53 -1.11 -0.20 -15.68
CA GLN A 53 -1.95 -0.86 -16.68
C GLN A 53 -3.13 -0.02 -17.18
N GLU A 54 -3.37 1.16 -16.59
CA GLU A 54 -4.44 2.05 -17.07
C GLU A 54 -4.12 2.55 -18.48
N ALA A 55 -5.13 2.57 -19.32
CA ALA A 55 -4.99 2.91 -20.75
C ALA A 55 -4.43 4.34 -20.99
N ASP A 56 -4.71 5.25 -20.06
CA ASP A 56 -4.28 6.65 -20.08
C ASP A 56 -3.11 6.94 -19.12
N PHE A 57 -2.39 5.90 -18.69
CA PHE A 57 -1.25 6.03 -17.76
C PHE A 57 -0.20 7.02 -18.24
N ALA A 58 0.08 7.07 -19.53
CA ALA A 58 1.07 7.97 -20.13
C ALA A 58 0.77 9.46 -19.87
N ASP A 59 -0.50 9.81 -19.70
CA ASP A 59 -0.92 11.21 -19.52
C ASP A 59 -0.67 11.72 -18.08
N TRP A 60 -0.61 10.83 -17.11
CA TRP A 60 -0.57 11.22 -15.70
C TRP A 60 0.40 10.42 -14.82
N GLY A 61 0.98 9.32 -15.30
CA GLY A 61 1.87 8.47 -14.52
C GLY A 61 3.06 9.21 -13.90
N HIS A 62 3.57 10.25 -14.57
CA HIS A 62 4.64 11.12 -14.08
C HIS A 62 4.24 11.97 -12.84
N ARG A 63 2.96 12.02 -12.47
CA ARG A 63 2.41 12.75 -11.32
C ARG A 63 1.97 11.83 -10.19
N LEU A 64 2.28 10.53 -10.27
CA LEU A 64 1.92 9.52 -9.27
C LEU A 64 3.17 9.00 -8.56
N GLU A 65 3.12 8.96 -7.25
CA GLU A 65 4.10 8.29 -6.38
C GLU A 65 3.39 7.30 -5.46
N ILE A 66 3.96 6.13 -5.27
CA ILE A 66 3.38 5.08 -4.45
C ILE A 66 4.34 4.68 -3.34
N PHE A 67 3.86 4.75 -2.10
CA PHE A 67 4.62 4.39 -0.91
C PHE A 67 4.02 3.15 -0.24
N GLY A 68 4.89 2.22 0.14
CA GLY A 68 4.54 1.10 0.99
C GLY A 68 4.42 1.58 2.44
N LEU A 69 3.21 1.54 3.00
CA LEU A 69 2.96 1.98 4.36
C LEU A 69 1.86 1.13 5.02
N ASP A 70 2.17 0.57 6.17
CA ASP A 70 1.17 0.02 7.08
C ASP A 70 0.94 1.02 8.20
N LEU A 71 -0.27 1.56 8.29
CA LEU A 71 -0.62 2.60 9.27
C LEU A 71 -0.58 2.10 10.74
N ARG A 72 -0.45 0.79 10.95
CA ARG A 72 -0.25 0.20 12.28
C ARG A 72 1.20 0.33 12.76
N HIS A 73 2.14 0.57 11.85
CA HIS A 73 3.56 0.70 12.18
C HIS A 73 3.94 2.18 12.29
N THR A 74 3.79 2.74 13.49
CA THR A 74 4.03 4.17 13.79
C THR A 74 5.40 4.67 13.30
N PRO A 75 6.53 3.96 13.50
CA PRO A 75 7.82 4.44 13.01
C PRO A 75 7.85 4.66 11.49
N SER A 76 7.23 3.78 10.71
CA SER A 76 7.12 3.99 9.25
C SER A 76 6.23 5.18 8.90
N VAL A 77 5.17 5.42 9.67
CA VAL A 77 4.30 6.59 9.45
C VAL A 77 5.07 7.88 9.73
N GLU A 78 5.82 7.93 10.83
CA GLU A 78 6.65 9.08 11.19
C GLU A 78 7.72 9.36 10.14
N ALA A 79 8.47 8.33 9.71
CA ALA A 79 9.48 8.46 8.67
C ALA A 79 8.88 8.94 7.33
N PHE A 80 7.72 8.43 6.97
CA PHE A 80 7.00 8.88 5.78
C PHE A 80 6.55 10.33 5.90
N CYS A 81 6.00 10.75 7.04
CA CYS A 81 5.60 12.13 7.28
C CYS A 81 6.81 13.08 7.23
N GLN A 82 7.94 12.69 7.84
CA GLN A 82 9.17 13.47 7.77
C GLN A 82 9.66 13.61 6.33
N HIS A 83 9.66 12.52 5.55
CA HIS A 83 10.00 12.56 4.13
C HIS A 83 9.12 13.55 3.34
N LEU A 84 7.81 13.59 3.61
CA LEU A 84 6.92 14.56 2.96
C LEU A 84 7.27 16.00 3.35
N LEU A 85 7.56 16.26 4.62
CA LEU A 85 7.98 17.59 5.10
C LEU A 85 9.28 18.03 4.45
N ASP A 86 10.22 17.13 4.24
CA ASP A 86 11.54 17.43 3.67
C ASP A 86 11.51 17.60 2.14
N THR A 87 10.52 17.00 1.45
CA THR A 87 10.51 16.93 -0.02
C THR A 87 9.35 17.65 -0.67
N ARG A 88 8.40 18.19 0.09
CA ARG A 88 7.20 18.85 -0.45
C ARG A 88 6.98 20.24 0.16
N ASP A 89 6.83 21.23 -0.70
CA ASP A 89 6.51 22.60 -0.29
C ASP A 89 5.05 22.77 0.12
N ARG A 90 4.19 21.81 -0.28
CA ARG A 90 2.75 21.87 -0.04
C ARG A 90 2.08 20.51 -0.05
N LEU A 91 0.99 20.39 0.68
CA LEU A 91 0.02 19.30 0.62
C LEU A 91 -1.37 19.92 0.68
N ASP A 92 -2.12 19.85 -0.42
CA ASP A 92 -3.43 20.52 -0.54
C ASP A 92 -4.57 19.66 0.00
N PHE A 93 -4.49 18.34 -0.20
CA PHE A 93 -5.57 17.42 0.17
C PHE A 93 -5.02 16.18 0.84
N ILE A 94 -5.70 15.74 1.90
CA ILE A 94 -5.49 14.43 2.52
C ILE A 94 -6.81 13.66 2.44
N VAL A 95 -6.80 12.51 1.75
CA VAL A 95 -7.95 11.62 1.64
C VAL A 95 -7.69 10.38 2.49
N ASN A 96 -8.27 10.37 3.68
CA ASN A 96 -8.18 9.24 4.61
C ASN A 96 -9.18 8.16 4.21
N ASN A 97 -8.76 7.28 3.28
CA ASN A 97 -9.59 6.20 2.75
C ASN A 97 -9.17 4.81 3.27
N ALA A 98 -7.93 4.66 3.75
CA ALA A 98 -7.49 3.37 4.28
C ALA A 98 -8.38 2.94 5.46
N CYS A 99 -9.15 1.86 5.24
CA CYS A 99 -10.05 1.30 6.23
C CYS A 99 -10.14 -0.21 6.05
N GLN A 100 -10.26 -0.93 7.14
CA GLN A 100 -10.48 -2.38 7.13
C GLN A 100 -11.53 -2.73 8.18
N THR A 101 -12.78 -2.84 7.74
CA THR A 101 -13.91 -3.18 8.61
C THR A 101 -13.80 -4.61 9.15
N VAL A 102 -13.35 -5.55 8.32
CA VAL A 102 -13.13 -6.95 8.70
C VAL A 102 -11.64 -7.25 8.63
N ARG A 103 -11.05 -7.61 9.77
CA ARG A 103 -9.64 -8.01 9.81
C ARG A 103 -9.40 -9.22 8.91
N ARG A 104 -8.37 -9.13 8.07
CA ARG A 104 -7.93 -10.22 7.21
C ARG A 104 -6.68 -10.87 7.80
N PRO A 105 -6.66 -12.20 7.98
CA PRO A 105 -5.48 -12.91 8.47
C PRO A 105 -4.37 -12.98 7.40
N PRO A 106 -3.15 -13.40 7.78
CA PRO A 106 -2.03 -13.54 6.85
C PRO A 106 -2.34 -14.36 5.59
N ASP A 107 -3.08 -15.46 5.72
CA ASP A 107 -3.45 -16.34 4.60
C ASP A 107 -4.24 -15.62 3.49
N PHE A 108 -5.04 -14.63 3.84
CA PHE A 108 -5.77 -13.82 2.86
C PHE A 108 -4.82 -13.05 1.93
N TYR A 109 -3.66 -12.63 2.41
CA TYR A 109 -2.69 -11.82 1.66
C TYR A 109 -1.55 -12.64 1.05
N ARG A 110 -1.48 -13.94 1.31
CA ARG A 110 -0.37 -14.81 0.89
C ARG A 110 -0.10 -14.73 -0.61
N HIS A 111 -1.15 -14.71 -1.44
CA HIS A 111 -1.04 -14.64 -2.90
C HIS A 111 -0.35 -13.37 -3.40
N MET A 112 -0.34 -12.29 -2.62
CA MET A 112 0.28 -11.03 -2.99
C MET A 112 1.77 -11.00 -2.68
N MET A 113 2.24 -11.85 -1.74
CA MET A 113 3.62 -11.82 -1.27
C MET A 113 4.60 -12.18 -2.37
N GLU A 114 4.22 -13.00 -3.32
CA GLU A 114 5.05 -13.31 -4.49
C GLU A 114 5.40 -12.03 -5.26
N THR A 115 4.41 -11.23 -5.64
CA THR A 115 4.60 -9.94 -6.32
C THR A 115 5.36 -8.94 -5.45
N GLU A 116 5.02 -8.84 -4.17
CA GLU A 116 5.64 -7.87 -3.26
C GLU A 116 7.10 -8.21 -2.91
N SER A 117 7.52 -9.47 -3.10
CA SER A 117 8.90 -9.92 -2.86
C SER A 117 9.82 -9.79 -4.09
N VAL A 118 9.27 -9.50 -5.26
CA VAL A 118 10.06 -9.34 -6.50
C VAL A 118 11.01 -8.14 -6.38
N ALA A 119 12.20 -8.27 -6.92
CA ALA A 119 13.15 -7.15 -7.00
C ALA A 119 12.57 -5.99 -7.85
N LEU A 120 12.87 -4.73 -7.47
CA LEU A 120 12.39 -3.56 -8.22
C LEU A 120 12.75 -3.63 -9.72
N ALA A 121 13.97 -4.08 -10.01
CA ALA A 121 14.48 -4.21 -11.38
C ALA A 121 13.73 -5.25 -12.24
N SER A 122 12.97 -6.15 -11.60
CA SER A 122 12.18 -7.18 -12.31
C SER A 122 10.75 -6.70 -12.60
N LEU A 123 10.35 -5.54 -12.10
CA LEU A 123 9.06 -4.93 -12.42
C LEU A 123 9.10 -4.26 -13.81
N PRO A 124 7.96 -4.14 -14.50
CA PRO A 124 7.85 -3.26 -15.66
C PRO A 124 8.34 -1.85 -15.32
N SER A 125 9.09 -1.22 -16.23
CA SER A 125 9.71 0.09 -15.98
C SER A 125 8.72 1.17 -15.53
N ALA A 126 7.52 1.17 -16.10
CA ALA A 126 6.44 2.08 -15.71
C ALA A 126 6.03 1.91 -14.23
N ALA A 127 5.89 0.66 -13.77
CA ALA A 127 5.55 0.37 -12.37
C ALA A 127 6.74 0.68 -11.43
N ALA A 128 7.96 0.34 -11.83
CA ALA A 128 9.17 0.61 -11.05
C ALA A 128 9.37 2.12 -10.82
N ALA A 129 9.10 2.95 -11.82
CA ALA A 129 9.20 4.40 -11.71
C ALA A 129 8.30 5.00 -10.61
N LEU A 130 7.12 4.44 -10.40
CA LEU A 130 6.18 4.88 -9.36
C LEU A 130 6.65 4.62 -7.94
N LEU A 131 7.63 3.73 -7.77
CA LEU A 131 8.16 3.28 -6.48
C LEU A 131 9.51 3.91 -6.12
N GLY A 132 10.08 4.74 -7.00
CA GLY A 132 11.44 5.26 -6.85
C GLY A 132 11.68 5.99 -5.53
N ALA A 133 10.79 6.89 -5.14
CA ALA A 133 10.88 7.62 -3.87
C ALA A 133 10.75 6.69 -2.65
N TYR A 134 9.85 5.72 -2.71
CA TYR A 134 9.66 4.72 -1.65
C TYR A 134 10.89 3.82 -1.46
N GLU A 135 11.44 3.30 -2.55
CA GLU A 135 12.62 2.44 -2.47
C GLU A 135 13.87 3.23 -2.05
N GLY A 136 13.98 4.51 -2.45
CA GLY A 136 15.01 5.42 -1.98
C GLY A 136 14.94 5.65 -0.47
N LEU A 137 13.74 5.88 0.06
CA LEU A 137 13.51 6.07 1.49
C LEU A 137 13.87 4.81 2.29
N ARG A 138 13.49 3.62 1.80
CA ARG A 138 13.89 2.34 2.39
C ARG A 138 15.41 2.12 2.36
N GLY A 139 16.04 2.42 1.25
CA GLY A 139 17.49 2.27 1.08
C GLY A 139 18.30 3.18 1.99
N TYR A 140 17.86 4.42 2.17
CA TYR A 140 18.49 5.37 3.07
C TYR A 140 18.50 4.88 4.53
N ASP A 141 17.37 4.35 5.00
CA ASP A 141 17.24 3.83 6.36
C ASP A 141 18.14 2.61 6.60
N MET A 142 18.31 1.74 5.62
CA MET A 142 19.23 0.60 5.70
C MET A 142 20.71 1.03 5.78
N LEU A 143 21.07 2.12 5.12
CA LEU A 143 22.45 2.63 5.12
C LEU A 143 22.78 3.46 6.37
N SER A 144 21.80 4.24 6.85
CA SER A 144 21.99 5.12 8.02
C SER A 144 22.05 4.35 9.33
N SER A 145 21.42 3.19 9.42
CA SER A 145 21.41 2.38 10.65
C SER A 145 22.71 1.66 10.96
N GLY A 146 23.73 1.67 10.08
CA GLY A 146 25.11 1.21 10.35
C GLY A 146 25.30 -0.19 10.97
N ARG A 147 24.21 -0.98 11.10
CA ARG A 147 24.14 -2.24 11.84
C ARG A 147 23.75 -3.41 10.95
N ALA A 148 24.48 -3.61 9.87
CA ALA A 148 24.28 -4.78 9.00
C ALA A 148 24.69 -6.12 9.65
N THR A 149 25.24 -6.13 10.84
CA THR A 149 25.84 -7.34 11.45
C THR A 149 25.06 -7.95 12.64
N ASP A 150 24.03 -7.28 13.16
CA ASP A 150 23.30 -7.75 14.36
C ASP A 150 21.83 -8.16 14.15
N LEU A 151 21.41 -8.33 12.88
CA LEU A 151 20.01 -8.65 12.55
C LEU A 151 19.54 -10.06 12.93
N ALA A 152 20.42 -10.90 13.49
CA ALA A 152 20.06 -12.28 13.86
C ALA A 152 19.51 -12.43 15.28
N GLN A 153 19.57 -11.43 16.15
CA GLN A 153 19.21 -11.59 17.57
C GLN A 153 18.35 -10.51 18.24
N SER A 154 17.87 -9.51 17.51
CA SER A 154 17.02 -8.49 18.13
C SER A 154 15.68 -8.38 17.42
N ALA A 155 14.59 -8.66 18.14
CA ALA A 155 13.21 -8.43 17.72
C ALA A 155 12.83 -6.94 17.67
N VAL A 156 13.82 -6.05 17.59
CA VAL A 156 13.60 -4.62 17.39
C VAL A 156 13.51 -4.36 15.89
N LEU A 157 12.31 -4.10 15.42
CA LEU A 157 12.07 -3.66 14.03
C LEU A 157 12.93 -2.42 13.75
N PRO A 158 13.63 -2.36 12.61
CA PRO A 158 14.45 -1.21 12.27
C PRO A 158 13.60 0.07 12.24
N VAL A 159 14.14 1.14 12.79
CA VAL A 159 13.55 2.49 12.70
C VAL A 159 13.62 2.91 11.24
N GLY A 160 12.47 3.18 10.62
CA GLY A 160 12.38 3.59 9.22
C GLY A 160 11.16 2.98 8.51
N VAL A 161 11.06 3.21 7.20
CA VAL A 161 9.98 2.64 6.38
C VAL A 161 10.27 1.17 6.11
N THR A 162 9.53 0.29 6.77
CA THR A 162 9.69 -1.16 6.64
C THR A 162 9.07 -1.69 5.34
N HIS A 163 9.34 -2.96 5.04
CA HIS A 163 8.63 -3.68 3.98
C HIS A 163 7.17 -3.89 4.40
N SER A 164 6.30 -2.95 4.03
CA SER A 164 4.91 -2.86 4.52
C SER A 164 4.09 -4.12 4.25
N ALA A 165 4.34 -4.82 3.15
CA ALA A 165 3.67 -6.08 2.82
C ALA A 165 4.03 -7.19 3.81
N ALA A 166 5.27 -7.26 4.30
CA ALA A 166 5.71 -8.27 5.26
C ALA A 166 4.92 -8.19 6.58
N LEU A 167 4.54 -6.99 7.01
CA LEU A 167 3.71 -6.80 8.20
C LEU A 167 2.32 -7.45 8.07
N SER A 168 1.82 -7.64 6.84
CA SER A 168 0.54 -8.35 6.62
C SER A 168 0.62 -9.84 6.93
N GLN A 169 1.84 -10.40 7.02
CA GLN A 169 2.09 -11.81 7.33
C GLN A 169 2.30 -12.05 8.82
N ALA A 170 2.31 -11.02 9.66
CA ALA A 170 2.38 -11.17 11.11
C ALA A 170 1.02 -11.69 11.65
N ALA A 171 1.05 -12.82 12.35
CA ALA A 171 -0.11 -13.32 13.06
C ALA A 171 -0.40 -12.41 14.27
N LEU A 172 -1.63 -11.93 14.37
CA LEU A 172 -2.08 -11.07 15.47
C LEU A 172 -2.91 -11.82 16.49
N LEU A 173 -3.54 -12.91 16.08
CA LEU A 173 -4.36 -13.78 16.94
C LEU A 173 -3.92 -15.24 16.79
N PRO A 174 -4.15 -16.09 17.80
CA PRO A 174 -3.84 -17.51 17.73
C PRO A 174 -4.47 -18.22 16.51
N GLU A 175 -5.67 -17.80 16.10
CA GLU A 175 -6.38 -18.34 14.95
C GLU A 175 -5.65 -18.08 13.62
N ASP A 176 -4.81 -17.04 13.55
CA ASP A 176 -4.03 -16.73 12.36
C ASP A 176 -2.94 -17.79 12.09
N LEU A 177 -2.54 -18.53 13.12
CA LEU A 177 -1.56 -19.60 13.03
C LEU A 177 -2.16 -20.93 12.54
N ALA A 178 -3.48 -21.04 12.52
CA ALA A 178 -4.18 -22.29 12.21
C ALA A 178 -4.20 -22.68 10.73
N GLY A 179 -3.71 -21.81 9.83
CA GLY A 179 -3.56 -22.10 8.40
C GLY A 179 -4.88 -22.47 7.70
N ARG A 180 -5.88 -21.58 7.73
CA ARG A 180 -7.21 -21.79 7.14
C ARG A 180 -7.24 -21.50 5.64
N GLY A 181 -6.36 -22.12 4.87
CA GLY A 181 -6.28 -21.96 3.42
C GLY A 181 -7.55 -22.39 2.66
N ASP A 182 -8.36 -23.26 3.26
CA ASP A 182 -9.69 -23.66 2.79
C ASP A 182 -10.66 -22.47 2.66
N LEU A 183 -10.51 -21.47 3.50
CA LEU A 183 -11.33 -20.25 3.51
C LEU A 183 -10.85 -19.19 2.51
N PHE A 184 -9.66 -19.35 1.98
CA PHE A 184 -9.01 -18.44 1.04
C PHE A 184 -8.50 -19.23 -0.17
N PRO A 185 -9.40 -19.74 -1.05
CA PRO A 185 -9.03 -20.63 -2.15
C PRO A 185 -8.07 -19.92 -3.11
N GLN A 186 -6.88 -20.48 -3.26
CA GLN A 186 -5.83 -19.92 -4.11
C GLN A 186 -6.30 -19.75 -5.56
N GLY A 187 -5.94 -18.61 -6.16
CA GLY A 187 -6.29 -18.30 -7.55
C GLY A 187 -7.75 -17.87 -7.77
N ARG A 188 -8.59 -17.89 -6.73
CA ARG A 188 -9.97 -17.40 -6.82
C ARG A 188 -10.03 -15.95 -6.33
N LEU A 189 -10.11 -15.03 -7.29
CA LEU A 189 -10.14 -13.60 -7.03
C LEU A 189 -11.53 -13.02 -7.31
N ASP A 190 -11.85 -11.93 -6.62
CA ASP A 190 -13.06 -11.14 -6.89
C ASP A 190 -12.84 -10.21 -8.11
N GLN A 191 -13.87 -9.42 -8.44
CA GLN A 191 -13.81 -8.46 -9.56
C GLN A 191 -12.73 -7.37 -9.42
N ASP A 192 -12.24 -7.14 -8.21
CA ASP A 192 -11.17 -6.19 -7.90
C ASP A 192 -9.79 -6.88 -7.80
N LEU A 193 -9.71 -8.14 -8.26
CA LEU A 193 -8.53 -9.00 -8.19
C LEU A 193 -8.01 -9.18 -6.76
N GLN A 194 -8.91 -9.26 -5.80
CA GLN A 194 -8.58 -9.60 -4.42
C GLN A 194 -8.99 -11.04 -4.11
N GLN A 195 -8.27 -11.66 -3.18
CA GLN A 195 -8.59 -13.01 -2.70
C GLN A 195 -10.04 -13.09 -2.23
N VAL A 196 -10.77 -14.10 -2.67
CA VAL A 196 -12.12 -14.40 -2.16
C VAL A 196 -12.00 -14.88 -0.72
N ASP A 197 -12.87 -14.36 0.14
CA ASP A 197 -12.99 -14.72 1.55
C ASP A 197 -14.29 -15.50 1.75
N LEU A 198 -14.18 -16.78 2.02
CA LEU A 198 -15.32 -17.68 2.24
C LEU A 198 -15.80 -17.71 3.70
N ARG A 199 -15.20 -16.92 4.60
CA ARG A 199 -15.67 -16.84 5.98
C ARG A 199 -17.07 -16.22 6.02
N ASP A 200 -17.93 -16.75 6.88
CA ASP A 200 -19.24 -16.14 7.16
C ASP A 200 -19.09 -14.92 8.08
N ARG A 201 -18.39 -13.89 7.56
CA ARG A 201 -18.09 -12.67 8.28
C ARG A 201 -18.41 -11.45 7.44
N ASN A 202 -19.12 -10.52 8.04
CA ASN A 202 -19.40 -9.20 7.48
C ASN A 202 -19.48 -8.17 8.63
N SER A 203 -19.53 -6.90 8.28
CA SER A 203 -19.55 -5.80 9.27
C SER A 203 -20.71 -5.85 10.27
N TRP A 204 -21.79 -6.56 9.94
CA TRP A 204 -22.96 -6.70 10.80
C TRP A 204 -22.84 -7.83 11.85
N ARG A 205 -21.88 -8.74 11.65
CA ARG A 205 -21.66 -9.93 12.49
C ARG A 205 -20.36 -9.88 13.27
N LEU A 206 -19.60 -8.79 13.18
CA LEU A 206 -18.35 -8.64 13.91
C LEU A 206 -18.60 -8.32 15.37
N THR A 207 -17.82 -8.94 16.22
CA THR A 207 -17.70 -8.54 17.64
C THR A 207 -16.69 -7.41 17.79
N MET A 208 -16.70 -6.72 18.92
CA MET A 208 -15.73 -5.65 19.22
C MET A 208 -14.26 -6.16 19.23
N ALA A 209 -14.04 -7.44 19.52
CA ALA A 209 -12.71 -8.03 19.49
C ALA A 209 -12.21 -8.30 18.06
N GLU A 210 -13.07 -8.26 17.05
CA GLU A 210 -12.76 -8.57 15.65
C GLU A 210 -12.61 -7.30 14.78
N VAL A 211 -12.91 -6.14 15.33
CA VAL A 211 -12.71 -4.83 14.72
C VAL A 211 -11.36 -4.26 15.13
#